data_f119fa434c72053a0576458ecde36f6a
#
_entry.id   f119fa434c72053a0576458ecde36f6a
#
_cell.length_a   1.000
_cell.length_b   1.000
_cell.length_c   1.000
_cell.angle_alpha   90.00
_cell.angle_beta   90.00
_cell.angle_gamma   90.00
#
_symmetry.space_group_name_H-M   'P 1'
#
loop_
_entity.id
_entity.type
_entity.pdbx_description
1 polymer ?
#
loop_
_entity_poly.entity_id
_entity_poly.type
_entity_poly.pdbx_seq_one_letter_code
_entity_poly.pdbx_strand_id
1 'polypeptide(L)'
;MIRAAAFLVLLLSVAAPASAHHGGGTWDGSREITLTGVLTRMDLVNPHSWIYFDVTDSSGKVSAFRCEMRAAGVLRRSGWTKEMFRAGQRVTIEGSPDKFDKNSCYLNTIVLQDGSRMDRYGQYNKALVAPATVAAAAAARAPRRPTGEPNISGDWAPEQLVMTDPRGRRGALVPLTTVSQFKPGEGRIGGPPAAGAARGGPQRYRGAELTELGKKAAAAFGTFSPKDNPRMRCETTSIVFDWTFDGPVNRITQNRDAIVIQYGQLGFTRTVHMNVDKHPAAIKATRGGHSIGRWENDVLIVDTVGFAPGVLSPPVLNSDKLHVVEKFSLDPKTMVLTRSYSAEDPVYFNGQYAGSDAIQVADLPYKPDPCKELGFVDYSKEGQRKK
;
A
#
# COMPACT_ATOMS: atom_id res chain seq x y z
N MET A 1 -35.61 -6.04 -64.54
CA MET A 1 -35.17 -5.03 -63.53
C MET A 1 -35.33 -5.69 -62.16
N ILE A 2 -34.27 -6.27 -61.65
CA ILE A 2 -34.26 -6.96 -60.33
C ILE A 2 -33.59 -6.01 -59.36
N ARG A 3 -34.32 -5.55 -58.31
CA ARG A 3 -33.80 -4.70 -57.25
C ARG A 3 -33.22 -5.59 -56.15
N ALA A 4 -31.90 -5.55 -55.98
CA ALA A 4 -31.24 -6.19 -54.85
C ALA A 4 -31.39 -5.31 -53.60
N ALA A 5 -32.03 -5.83 -52.53
CA ALA A 5 -32.10 -5.22 -51.23
C ALA A 5 -30.90 -5.65 -50.43
N ALA A 6 -30.01 -4.73 -50.11
CA ALA A 6 -28.88 -4.97 -49.18
C ALA A 6 -29.36 -4.89 -47.72
N PHE A 7 -29.33 -5.99 -47.01
CA PHE A 7 -29.54 -6.05 -45.54
C PHE A 7 -28.25 -5.64 -44.83
N LEU A 8 -28.29 -4.47 -44.21
CA LEU A 8 -27.25 -3.98 -43.32
C LEU A 8 -27.43 -4.64 -41.95
N VAL A 9 -26.60 -5.64 -41.63
CA VAL A 9 -26.56 -6.27 -40.30
C VAL A 9 -25.76 -5.35 -39.39
N LEU A 10 -26.45 -4.64 -38.50
CA LEU A 10 -25.86 -3.82 -37.45
C LEU A 10 -25.38 -4.78 -36.30
N LEU A 11 -24.09 -5.09 -36.27
CA LEU A 11 -23.47 -5.80 -35.16
C LEU A 11 -23.40 -4.84 -33.94
N LEU A 12 -24.36 -4.94 -33.02
CA LEU A 12 -24.25 -4.37 -31.69
C LEU A 12 -23.17 -5.12 -30.92
N SER A 13 -21.98 -4.55 -30.85
CA SER A 13 -20.96 -4.99 -29.90
C SER A 13 -21.42 -4.62 -28.50
N VAL A 14 -21.93 -5.61 -27.76
CA VAL A 14 -22.16 -5.51 -26.32
C VAL A 14 -20.78 -5.43 -25.66
N ALA A 15 -20.34 -4.23 -25.32
CA ALA A 15 -19.19 -4.05 -24.47
C ALA A 15 -19.54 -4.60 -23.07
N ALA A 16 -19.05 -5.79 -22.74
CA ALA A 16 -19.12 -6.30 -21.40
C ALA A 16 -18.36 -5.33 -20.46
N PRO A 17 -18.94 -4.94 -19.33
CA PRO A 17 -18.23 -4.10 -18.38
C PRO A 17 -16.98 -4.86 -17.91
N ALA A 18 -15.80 -4.31 -18.22
CA ALA A 18 -14.55 -4.77 -17.64
C ALA A 18 -14.61 -4.47 -16.14
N SER A 19 -14.90 -5.49 -15.33
CA SER A 19 -14.81 -5.39 -13.88
C SER A 19 -13.35 -5.14 -13.53
N ALA A 20 -13.01 -3.91 -13.18
CA ALA A 20 -11.72 -3.59 -12.59
C ALA A 20 -11.65 -4.26 -11.21
N HIS A 21 -10.85 -5.31 -11.11
CA HIS A 21 -10.65 -6.05 -9.87
C HIS A 21 -9.74 -5.26 -8.95
N HIS A 22 -10.34 -4.51 -8.02
CA HIS A 22 -9.65 -4.01 -6.82
C HIS A 22 -9.33 -5.19 -5.90
N GLY A 23 -8.29 -5.11 -5.07
CA GLY A 23 -7.71 -6.14 -4.20
C GLY A 23 -8.61 -7.01 -3.33
N GLY A 24 -9.90 -6.82 -3.37
CA GLY A 24 -10.88 -7.78 -2.88
C GLY A 24 -11.60 -8.52 -4.00
N GLY A 25 -11.22 -8.30 -5.26
CA GLY A 25 -11.98 -8.78 -6.42
C GLY A 25 -11.88 -10.30 -6.65
N THR A 26 -10.74 -10.89 -6.33
CA THR A 26 -10.50 -12.33 -6.46
C THR A 26 -11.02 -13.11 -5.27
N TRP A 27 -11.07 -12.51 -4.10
CA TRP A 27 -11.51 -13.17 -2.86
C TRP A 27 -13.02 -13.05 -2.67
N ASP A 28 -13.64 -14.16 -2.24
CA ASP A 28 -15.04 -14.15 -1.83
C ASP A 28 -15.15 -13.79 -0.35
N GLY A 29 -15.22 -12.49 -0.06
CA GLY A 29 -15.35 -11.97 1.30
C GLY A 29 -16.68 -12.30 1.99
N SER A 30 -17.67 -12.86 1.26
CA SER A 30 -18.93 -13.33 1.84
C SER A 30 -18.81 -14.73 2.46
N ARG A 31 -17.77 -15.48 2.08
CA ARG A 31 -17.50 -16.83 2.53
C ARG A 31 -16.24 -16.87 3.38
N GLU A 32 -16.22 -17.81 4.31
CA GLU A 32 -15.03 -18.17 5.07
C GLU A 32 -14.82 -19.66 5.01
N ILE A 33 -13.58 -20.06 4.83
CA ILE A 33 -13.13 -21.43 4.91
C ILE A 33 -12.17 -21.58 6.09
N THR A 34 -12.24 -22.76 6.72
CA THR A 34 -11.28 -23.16 7.74
C THR A 34 -10.51 -24.36 7.21
N LEU A 35 -9.20 -24.25 7.15
CA LEU A 35 -8.30 -25.28 6.63
C LEU A 35 -7.28 -25.63 7.70
N THR A 36 -7.13 -26.91 8.01
CA THR A 36 -6.06 -27.41 8.86
C THR A 36 -5.08 -28.20 7.99
N GLY A 37 -3.81 -27.90 8.10
CA GLY A 37 -2.78 -28.51 7.27
C GLY A 37 -1.39 -28.44 7.88
N VAL A 38 -0.41 -28.86 7.10
CA VAL A 38 1.00 -28.84 7.45
C VAL A 38 1.70 -27.75 6.65
N LEU A 39 2.34 -26.83 7.34
CA LEU A 39 3.07 -25.71 6.74
C LEU A 39 4.24 -26.23 5.90
N THR A 40 4.33 -25.76 4.67
CA THR A 40 5.45 -26.10 3.77
C THR A 40 6.42 -24.92 3.61
N ARG A 41 5.90 -23.69 3.52
CA ARG A 41 6.72 -22.48 3.33
C ARG A 41 5.95 -21.20 3.70
N MET A 42 6.68 -20.16 4.08
CA MET A 42 6.20 -18.79 4.17
C MET A 42 7.13 -17.86 3.39
N ASP A 43 6.55 -17.05 2.52
CA ASP A 43 7.22 -15.95 1.83
C ASP A 43 6.78 -14.63 2.49
N LEU A 44 7.67 -14.03 3.30
CA LEU A 44 7.45 -12.71 3.90
C LEU A 44 8.07 -11.67 2.96
N VAL A 45 7.28 -11.19 2.00
CA VAL A 45 7.74 -10.36 0.87
C VAL A 45 6.73 -9.25 0.53
N ASN A 46 7.16 -8.26 -0.23
CA ASN A 46 6.32 -7.26 -0.87
C ASN A 46 5.98 -7.70 -2.31
N PRO A 47 4.88 -7.26 -2.90
CA PRO A 47 3.82 -6.44 -2.32
C PRO A 47 2.89 -7.20 -1.38
N HIS A 48 2.82 -8.53 -1.48
CA HIS A 48 2.00 -9.39 -0.64
C HIS A 48 2.76 -10.64 -0.22
N SER A 49 2.70 -10.97 1.07
CA SER A 49 3.28 -12.20 1.62
C SER A 49 2.37 -13.39 1.36
N TRP A 50 2.95 -14.59 1.39
CA TRP A 50 2.23 -15.83 1.12
C TRP A 50 2.59 -16.91 2.13
N ILE A 51 1.59 -17.69 2.53
CA ILE A 51 1.76 -18.91 3.30
C ILE A 51 1.32 -20.10 2.46
N TYR A 52 2.12 -21.18 2.47
CA TYR A 52 1.91 -22.40 1.72
C TYR A 52 1.81 -23.56 2.68
N PHE A 53 0.84 -24.44 2.50
CA PHE A 53 0.59 -25.57 3.38
C PHE A 53 -0.15 -26.70 2.63
N ASP A 54 0.03 -27.92 3.10
CA ASP A 54 -0.61 -29.11 2.56
C ASP A 54 -1.79 -29.50 3.44
N VAL A 55 -2.96 -29.71 2.81
CA VAL A 55 -4.17 -30.17 3.48
C VAL A 55 -4.43 -31.60 3.05
N THR A 56 -4.63 -32.49 4.02
CA THR A 56 -5.03 -33.88 3.79
C THR A 56 -6.53 -34.01 4.04
N ASP A 57 -7.27 -34.48 3.05
CA ASP A 57 -8.70 -34.72 3.15
C ASP A 57 -9.02 -36.08 3.84
N SER A 58 -10.30 -36.36 4.05
CA SER A 58 -10.77 -37.58 4.70
C SER A 58 -10.42 -38.87 3.96
N SER A 59 -10.08 -38.79 2.65
CA SER A 59 -9.64 -39.91 1.84
C SER A 59 -8.12 -40.16 1.90
N GLY A 60 -7.39 -39.29 2.61
CA GLY A 60 -5.92 -39.33 2.67
C GLY A 60 -5.23 -38.59 1.52
N LYS A 61 -5.98 -37.94 0.63
CA LYS A 61 -5.42 -37.20 -0.50
C LYS A 61 -4.86 -35.87 -0.02
N VAL A 62 -3.61 -35.62 -0.35
CA VAL A 62 -2.93 -34.34 -0.05
C VAL A 62 -3.14 -33.35 -1.18
N SER A 63 -3.48 -32.12 -0.82
CA SER A 63 -3.63 -30.99 -1.75
C SER A 63 -2.83 -29.80 -1.24
N ALA A 64 -2.00 -29.22 -2.09
CA ALA A 64 -1.26 -28.00 -1.78
C ALA A 64 -2.19 -26.80 -1.80
N PHE A 65 -2.14 -26.00 -0.75
CA PHE A 65 -2.88 -24.73 -0.58
C PHE A 65 -1.92 -23.57 -0.39
N ARG A 66 -2.41 -22.37 -0.70
CA ARG A 66 -1.73 -21.11 -0.41
C ARG A 66 -2.72 -20.05 0.01
N CYS A 67 -2.31 -19.17 0.92
CA CYS A 67 -3.10 -18.00 1.25
C CYS A 67 -2.25 -16.73 1.19
N GLU A 68 -2.84 -15.70 0.59
CA GLU A 68 -2.27 -14.37 0.50
C GLU A 68 -2.41 -13.64 1.83
N MET A 69 -1.42 -12.82 2.14
CA MET A 69 -1.37 -11.98 3.33
C MET A 69 -1.03 -10.54 2.96
N ARG A 70 -0.86 -9.69 3.97
CA ARG A 70 -0.41 -8.31 3.81
C ARG A 70 1.07 -8.25 3.40
N ALA A 71 1.51 -7.04 3.01
CA ALA A 71 2.90 -6.73 2.73
C ALA A 71 3.82 -7.07 3.91
N ALA A 72 5.05 -7.47 3.62
CA ALA A 72 6.03 -7.88 4.64
C ALA A 72 6.25 -6.82 5.72
N GLY A 73 6.31 -5.54 5.34
CA GLY A 73 6.49 -4.44 6.29
C GLY A 73 5.38 -4.35 7.33
N VAL A 74 4.12 -4.51 6.90
CA VAL A 74 2.96 -4.54 7.79
C VAL A 74 3.06 -5.70 8.77
N LEU A 75 3.33 -6.89 8.26
CA LEU A 75 3.39 -8.11 9.09
C LEU A 75 4.55 -8.05 10.08
N ARG A 76 5.74 -7.61 9.67
CA ARG A 76 6.89 -7.46 10.57
C ARG A 76 6.61 -6.47 11.70
N ARG A 77 6.06 -5.31 11.40
CA ARG A 77 5.68 -4.31 12.41
C ARG A 77 4.61 -4.83 13.36
N SER A 78 3.85 -5.81 12.92
CA SER A 78 2.86 -6.51 13.73
C SER A 78 3.41 -7.72 14.48
N GLY A 79 4.71 -7.94 14.45
CA GLY A 79 5.39 -8.99 15.19
C GLY A 79 5.53 -10.33 14.47
N TRP A 80 5.18 -10.39 13.17
CA TRP A 80 5.39 -11.60 12.39
C TRP A 80 6.85 -11.75 12.00
N THR A 81 7.44 -12.93 12.28
CA THR A 81 8.80 -13.26 11.88
C THR A 81 8.82 -14.59 11.12
N LYS A 82 9.84 -14.82 10.30
CA LYS A 82 9.96 -16.08 9.54
C LYS A 82 10.16 -17.28 10.46
N GLU A 83 10.79 -17.09 11.60
CA GLU A 83 11.12 -18.12 12.57
C GLU A 83 9.89 -18.73 13.24
N MET A 84 8.78 -18.00 13.25
CA MET A 84 7.48 -18.49 13.74
C MET A 84 6.87 -19.55 12.83
N PHE A 85 7.29 -19.61 11.57
CA PHE A 85 6.69 -20.43 10.51
C PHE A 85 7.70 -21.50 10.06
N ARG A 86 7.66 -22.65 10.71
CA ARG A 86 8.57 -23.76 10.41
C ARG A 86 7.86 -24.80 9.51
N ALA A 87 8.52 -25.22 8.44
CA ALA A 87 8.03 -26.33 7.63
C ALA A 87 7.78 -27.57 8.51
N GLY A 88 6.70 -28.29 8.23
CA GLY A 88 6.26 -29.43 9.04
C GLY A 88 5.34 -29.07 10.22
N GLN A 89 5.19 -27.78 10.55
CA GLN A 89 4.33 -27.32 11.63
C GLN A 89 2.85 -27.41 11.25
N ARG A 90 2.01 -27.90 12.18
CA ARG A 90 0.56 -27.87 11.97
C ARG A 90 0.02 -26.46 12.12
N VAL A 91 -0.84 -26.07 11.18
CA VAL A 91 -1.50 -24.76 11.19
C VAL A 91 -3.00 -24.92 10.92
N THR A 92 -3.79 -24.02 11.51
CA THR A 92 -5.22 -23.87 11.13
C THR A 92 -5.40 -22.45 10.62
N ILE A 93 -5.93 -22.33 9.41
CA ILE A 93 -6.11 -21.07 8.69
C ILE A 93 -7.59 -20.83 8.48
N GLU A 94 -8.06 -19.66 8.87
CA GLU A 94 -9.36 -19.12 8.49
C GLU A 94 -9.12 -18.07 7.40
N GLY A 95 -9.83 -18.14 6.29
CA GLY A 95 -9.61 -17.24 5.17
C GLY A 95 -10.81 -17.09 4.25
N SER A 96 -10.76 -16.07 3.40
CA SER A 96 -11.71 -15.87 2.32
C SER A 96 -11.24 -16.64 1.09
N PRO A 97 -12.02 -17.59 0.55
CA PRO A 97 -11.60 -18.40 -0.59
C PRO A 97 -11.45 -17.54 -1.85
N ASP A 98 -10.53 -17.95 -2.72
CA ASP A 98 -10.42 -17.38 -4.05
C ASP A 98 -11.60 -17.86 -4.92
N LYS A 99 -12.14 -16.98 -5.76
CA LYS A 99 -13.25 -17.28 -6.67
C LYS A 99 -12.85 -18.15 -7.83
N PHE A 100 -11.58 -18.21 -8.17
CA PHE A 100 -11.04 -18.85 -9.37
C PHE A 100 -10.07 -19.98 -9.07
N ASP A 101 -9.33 -19.90 -7.96
CA ASP A 101 -8.40 -20.92 -7.49
C ASP A 101 -8.92 -21.56 -6.19
N LYS A 102 -9.48 -22.78 -6.31
CA LYS A 102 -10.03 -23.51 -5.16
C LYS A 102 -9.01 -23.84 -4.06
N ASN A 103 -7.72 -23.79 -4.37
CA ASN A 103 -6.63 -24.07 -3.46
C ASN A 103 -5.95 -22.78 -2.96
N SER A 104 -6.61 -21.63 -3.12
CA SER A 104 -6.10 -20.33 -2.69
C SER A 104 -7.09 -19.59 -1.79
N CYS A 105 -6.58 -18.81 -0.85
CA CYS A 105 -7.38 -17.94 0.01
C CYS A 105 -6.67 -16.62 0.33
N TYR A 106 -7.41 -15.66 0.84
CA TYR A 106 -6.87 -14.53 1.58
C TYR A 106 -6.99 -14.83 3.07
N LEU A 107 -5.85 -14.80 3.77
CA LEU A 107 -5.79 -15.14 5.18
C LEU A 107 -6.54 -14.11 6.03
N ASN A 108 -7.44 -14.57 6.88
CA ASN A 108 -8.05 -13.77 7.94
C ASN A 108 -7.32 -14.01 9.26
N THR A 109 -7.17 -15.26 9.67
CA THR A 109 -6.45 -15.66 10.88
C THR A 109 -5.67 -16.94 10.66
N ILE A 110 -4.63 -17.12 11.46
CA ILE A 110 -3.87 -18.35 11.55
C ILE A 110 -3.67 -18.73 13.01
N VAL A 111 -3.83 -20.02 13.31
CA VAL A 111 -3.48 -20.62 14.60
C VAL A 111 -2.31 -21.56 14.37
N LEU A 112 -1.23 -21.32 15.07
CA LEU A 112 -0.02 -22.15 15.05
C LEU A 112 -0.16 -23.38 15.96
N GLN A 113 0.77 -24.31 15.85
CA GLN A 113 0.77 -25.57 16.61
C GLN A 113 0.81 -25.35 18.14
N ASP A 114 1.42 -24.27 18.60
CA ASP A 114 1.49 -23.88 20.02
C ASP A 114 0.21 -23.18 20.53
N GLY A 115 -0.82 -23.05 19.67
CA GLY A 115 -2.05 -22.36 20.00
C GLY A 115 -2.00 -20.85 19.77
N SER A 116 -0.88 -20.29 19.39
CA SER A 116 -0.75 -18.87 19.06
C SER A 116 -1.66 -18.49 17.90
N ARG A 117 -2.53 -17.50 18.10
CA ARG A 117 -3.47 -17.01 17.10
C ARG A 117 -3.05 -15.63 16.60
N MET A 118 -2.98 -15.46 15.31
CA MET A 118 -2.63 -14.20 14.65
C MET A 118 -3.67 -13.85 13.60
N ASP A 119 -3.98 -12.58 13.46
CA ASP A 119 -4.77 -12.09 12.34
C ASP A 119 -3.89 -11.37 11.30
N ARG A 120 -4.44 -11.15 10.10
CA ARG A 120 -3.73 -10.51 8.98
C ARG A 120 -3.29 -9.06 9.24
N TYR A 121 -3.72 -8.45 10.32
CA TYR A 121 -3.32 -7.12 10.77
C TYR A 121 -2.35 -7.19 11.95
N GLY A 122 -1.98 -8.41 12.36
CA GLY A 122 -0.92 -8.64 13.30
C GLY A 122 -1.24 -8.37 14.76
N GLN A 123 -2.50 -8.49 15.16
CA GLN A 123 -2.88 -8.32 16.58
C GLN A 123 -2.37 -9.43 17.49
N TYR A 124 -1.48 -10.28 17.00
CA TYR A 124 -0.95 -11.42 17.72
C TYR A 124 -0.28 -11.07 19.04
N ASN A 125 0.52 -10.03 19.04
CA ASN A 125 1.27 -9.70 20.24
C ASN A 125 1.31 -8.19 20.47
N LYS A 126 0.31 -7.68 21.16
CA LYS A 126 0.24 -6.27 21.58
C LYS A 126 1.46 -5.81 22.37
N ALA A 127 2.23 -6.75 22.94
CA ALA A 127 3.45 -6.46 23.70
C ALA A 127 4.66 -6.19 22.79
N LEU A 128 4.68 -6.69 21.53
CA LEU A 128 5.84 -6.52 20.65
C LEU A 128 5.97 -5.11 20.09
N VAL A 129 4.87 -4.36 20.07
CA VAL A 129 4.86 -2.96 19.61
C VAL A 129 4.28 -2.12 20.73
N ALA A 130 4.96 -2.14 21.86
CA ALA A 130 4.52 -1.31 22.98
C ALA A 130 4.64 0.16 22.58
N PRO A 131 3.58 0.97 22.73
CA PRO A 131 3.66 2.43 22.61
C PRO A 131 4.82 3.02 23.44
N ALA A 132 5.17 2.36 24.53
CA ALA A 132 6.32 2.69 25.38
C ALA A 132 7.67 2.64 24.65
N THR A 133 7.86 1.73 23.67
CA THR A 133 9.13 1.64 22.91
C THR A 133 9.27 2.81 21.93
N VAL A 134 8.17 3.20 21.28
CA VAL A 134 8.12 4.36 20.38
C VAL A 134 8.31 5.64 21.20
N ALA A 135 7.65 5.77 22.35
CA ALA A 135 7.78 6.92 23.22
C ALA A 135 9.21 7.07 23.78
N ALA A 136 9.84 5.96 24.20
CA ALA A 136 11.21 5.95 24.66
C ALA A 136 12.21 6.35 23.55
N ALA A 137 12.02 5.80 22.35
CA ALA A 137 12.84 6.16 21.19
C ALA A 137 12.65 7.64 20.77
N ALA A 138 11.44 8.15 20.87
CA ALA A 138 11.15 9.56 20.63
C ALA A 138 11.81 10.47 21.68
N ALA A 139 11.69 10.12 22.96
CA ALA A 139 12.30 10.88 24.07
C ALA A 139 13.85 10.90 24.01
N ALA A 140 14.47 9.86 23.46
CA ALA A 140 15.91 9.79 23.29
C ALA A 140 16.45 10.63 22.12
N ARG A 141 15.58 11.15 21.25
CA ARG A 141 15.95 11.89 20.04
C ARG A 141 15.94 13.40 20.29
N ALA A 142 17.07 14.08 20.07
CA ALA A 142 17.10 15.52 20.11
C ALA A 142 16.20 16.13 19.02
N PRO A 143 15.29 17.04 19.36
CA PRO A 143 14.36 17.61 18.39
C PRO A 143 15.01 18.62 17.43
N ARG A 144 16.20 19.12 17.76
CA ARG A 144 16.98 20.05 16.92
C ARG A 144 18.40 19.51 16.73
N ARG A 145 18.96 19.86 15.59
CA ARG A 145 20.38 19.66 15.32
C ARG A 145 21.23 20.76 15.97
N PRO A 146 22.53 20.52 16.16
CA PRO A 146 23.44 21.56 16.67
C PRO A 146 23.46 22.83 15.79
N THR A 147 23.13 22.70 14.52
CA THR A 147 23.02 23.79 13.53
C THR A 147 21.73 24.60 13.65
N GLY A 148 20.78 24.16 14.51
CA GLY A 148 19.57 24.90 14.89
C GLY A 148 18.29 24.42 14.20
N GLU A 149 18.36 23.82 13.01
CA GLU A 149 17.19 23.31 12.29
C GLU A 149 16.55 22.09 12.98
N PRO A 150 15.26 21.78 12.72
CA PRO A 150 14.63 20.57 13.21
C PRO A 150 15.40 19.32 12.83
N ASN A 151 15.53 18.38 13.76
CA ASN A 151 16.21 17.11 13.53
C ASN A 151 15.22 16.05 13.02
N ILE A 152 15.11 15.94 11.71
CA ILE A 152 14.28 14.92 11.07
C ILE A 152 15.05 13.64 10.70
N SER A 153 16.35 13.55 11.08
CA SER A 153 17.13 12.32 10.86
C SER A 153 16.58 11.15 11.65
N GLY A 154 16.67 9.95 11.07
CA GLY A 154 16.35 8.69 11.72
C GLY A 154 15.25 7.91 11.03
N ASP A 155 14.74 6.92 11.73
CA ASP A 155 13.74 5.99 11.22
C ASP A 155 12.34 6.45 11.63
N TRP A 156 11.44 6.45 10.65
CA TRP A 156 10.09 6.99 10.77
C TRP A 156 9.07 6.04 10.17
N ALA A 157 7.91 5.93 10.79
CA ALA A 157 6.84 5.10 10.28
C ALA A 157 5.46 5.72 10.57
N PRO A 158 4.44 5.51 9.73
CA PRO A 158 3.08 5.85 10.10
C PRO A 158 2.66 5.02 11.32
N GLU A 159 1.71 5.52 12.10
CA GLU A 159 1.16 4.75 13.19
C GLU A 159 0.60 3.42 12.69
N GLN A 160 0.79 2.36 13.44
CA GLN A 160 0.20 1.07 13.11
C GLN A 160 -1.32 1.14 13.11
N LEU A 161 -1.90 0.54 12.09
CA LEU A 161 -3.34 0.34 12.00
C LEU A 161 -3.68 -1.09 12.41
N VAL A 162 -4.71 -1.22 13.22
CA VAL A 162 -5.26 -2.49 13.68
C VAL A 162 -6.75 -2.58 13.38
N MET A 163 -7.24 -3.82 13.25
CA MET A 163 -8.67 -4.06 13.05
C MET A 163 -9.41 -4.03 14.38
N THR A 164 -10.55 -3.37 14.42
CA THR A 164 -11.47 -3.44 15.55
C THR A 164 -12.18 -4.79 15.65
N ASP A 165 -12.29 -5.53 14.53
CA ASP A 165 -12.73 -6.92 14.49
C ASP A 165 -11.56 -7.84 14.09
N PRO A 166 -11.03 -8.67 15.01
CA PRO A 166 -9.94 -9.60 14.72
C PRO A 166 -10.24 -10.61 13.61
N ARG A 167 -11.52 -10.92 13.36
CA ARG A 167 -11.93 -11.81 12.28
C ARG A 167 -11.95 -11.13 10.91
N GLY A 168 -11.75 -9.79 10.88
CA GLY A 168 -11.58 -9.04 9.66
C GLY A 168 -12.80 -8.89 8.76
N ARG A 169 -13.97 -9.35 9.20
CA ARG A 169 -15.21 -9.29 8.41
C ARG A 169 -16.01 -8.02 8.65
N ARG A 170 -15.95 -7.52 9.87
CA ARG A 170 -16.66 -6.31 10.32
C ARG A 170 -15.69 -5.55 11.20
N GLY A 171 -15.59 -4.28 10.99
CA GLY A 171 -14.69 -3.45 11.77
C GLY A 171 -14.01 -2.40 10.91
N ALA A 172 -13.35 -1.48 11.56
CA ALA A 172 -12.55 -0.44 10.93
C ALA A 172 -11.05 -0.71 11.17
N LEU A 173 -10.22 -0.27 10.24
CA LEU A 173 -8.80 -0.06 10.51
C LEU A 173 -8.67 1.26 11.26
N VAL A 174 -8.18 1.17 12.48
CA VAL A 174 -8.00 2.33 13.35
C VAL A 174 -6.57 2.37 13.87
N PRO A 175 -6.05 3.54 14.24
CA PRO A 175 -4.76 3.65 14.88
C PRO A 175 -4.68 2.79 16.14
N LEU A 176 -3.52 2.14 16.35
CA LEU A 176 -3.29 1.27 17.50
C LEU A 176 -3.55 1.99 18.84
N THR A 177 -3.19 3.26 18.93
CA THR A 177 -3.40 4.08 20.13
C THR A 177 -4.88 4.34 20.44
N THR A 178 -5.75 4.27 19.43
CA THR A 178 -7.18 4.55 19.58
C THR A 178 -8.05 3.30 19.57
N VAL A 179 -7.49 2.11 19.34
CA VAL A 179 -8.27 0.87 19.19
C VAL A 179 -9.14 0.54 20.41
N SER A 180 -8.70 0.91 21.61
CA SER A 180 -9.46 0.72 22.86
C SER A 180 -10.74 1.56 22.95
N GLN A 181 -10.88 2.59 22.12
CA GLN A 181 -12.07 3.44 22.05
C GLN A 181 -13.20 2.78 21.23
N PHE A 182 -12.90 1.69 20.53
CA PHE A 182 -13.84 0.98 19.67
C PHE A 182 -14.27 -0.35 20.30
N LYS A 183 -15.55 -0.67 20.16
CA LYS A 183 -16.06 -2.00 20.53
C LYS A 183 -15.68 -3.03 19.46
N PRO A 184 -15.46 -4.30 19.84
CA PRO A 184 -15.22 -5.37 18.86
C PRO A 184 -16.31 -5.41 17.79
N GLY A 185 -15.90 -5.38 16.52
CA GLY A 185 -16.82 -5.37 15.36
C GLY A 185 -17.43 -4.02 15.01
N GLU A 186 -17.11 -2.95 15.74
CA GLU A 186 -17.56 -1.60 15.42
C GLU A 186 -16.82 -1.06 14.20
N GLY A 187 -17.58 -0.43 13.29
CA GLY A 187 -17.09 0.08 12.03
C GLY A 187 -17.07 -0.97 10.90
N ARG A 188 -16.85 -0.53 9.67
CA ARG A 188 -16.69 -1.37 8.47
C ARG A 188 -15.52 -0.90 7.64
N ILE A 189 -14.64 -1.82 7.26
CA ILE A 189 -13.75 -1.58 6.12
C ILE A 189 -14.56 -1.79 4.85
N GLY A 190 -14.57 -0.77 3.97
CA GLY A 190 -15.25 -0.86 2.69
C GLY A 190 -16.77 -1.03 2.80
N GLY A 191 -17.38 -0.48 3.86
CA GLY A 191 -18.83 -0.34 3.94
C GLY A 191 -19.37 0.40 2.71
N PRO A 192 -20.65 0.21 2.33
CA PRO A 192 -21.25 1.04 1.29
C PRO A 192 -21.01 2.50 1.67
N PRO A 193 -20.75 3.38 0.71
CA PRO A 193 -20.67 4.81 0.98
C PRO A 193 -21.90 5.21 1.78
N ALA A 194 -21.71 6.08 2.77
CA ALA A 194 -22.81 6.55 3.63
C ALA A 194 -24.01 6.88 2.75
N ALA A 195 -25.20 6.41 3.13
CA ALA A 195 -26.42 6.69 2.41
C ALA A 195 -26.56 8.21 2.26
N GLY A 196 -26.42 8.73 1.02
CA GLY A 196 -26.38 10.16 0.73
C GLY A 196 -25.12 10.64 -0.01
N ALA A 197 -24.06 9.83 -0.14
CA ALA A 197 -22.98 10.14 -1.06
C ALA A 197 -23.52 10.05 -2.49
N ALA A 198 -23.83 11.19 -3.10
CA ALA A 198 -24.38 11.30 -4.44
C ALA A 198 -23.48 10.58 -5.45
N ARG A 199 -23.98 9.48 -6.01
CA ARG A 199 -23.44 8.89 -7.22
C ARG A 199 -23.72 9.86 -8.36
N GLY A 200 -22.75 10.67 -8.76
CA GLY A 200 -22.91 11.50 -9.95
C GLY A 200 -22.17 12.83 -9.99
N GLY A 201 -21.47 13.23 -8.94
CA GLY A 201 -20.54 14.36 -9.03
C GLY A 201 -19.20 13.92 -9.62
N PRO A 202 -18.42 14.84 -10.23
CA PRO A 202 -17.08 14.52 -10.67
C PRO A 202 -16.26 13.97 -9.50
N GLN A 203 -15.66 12.79 -9.70
CA GLN A 203 -14.85 12.14 -8.68
C GLN A 203 -13.61 13.01 -8.43
N ARG A 204 -13.55 13.65 -7.26
CA ARG A 204 -12.39 14.47 -6.87
C ARG A 204 -11.37 13.59 -6.17
N TYR A 205 -10.18 13.57 -6.72
CA TYR A 205 -9.03 12.91 -6.13
C TYR A 205 -8.26 13.94 -5.29
N ARG A 206 -8.45 13.94 -3.96
CA ARG A 206 -7.73 14.81 -3.02
C ARG A 206 -7.73 16.30 -3.44
N GLY A 207 -8.85 16.79 -3.97
CA GLY A 207 -8.98 18.16 -4.46
C GLY A 207 -8.74 18.34 -5.96
N ALA A 208 -8.08 17.40 -6.63
CA ALA A 208 -7.88 17.42 -8.08
C ALA A 208 -9.11 16.89 -8.83
N GLU A 209 -9.32 17.40 -10.03
CA GLU A 209 -10.32 16.90 -10.97
C GLU A 209 -9.63 16.32 -12.20
N LEU A 210 -9.90 15.04 -12.52
CA LEU A 210 -9.26 14.40 -13.66
C LEU A 210 -9.67 15.06 -14.98
N THR A 211 -8.70 15.27 -15.86
CA THR A 211 -8.94 15.59 -17.27
C THR A 211 -9.64 14.43 -17.97
N GLU A 212 -10.13 14.62 -19.19
CA GLU A 212 -10.72 13.52 -19.97
C GLU A 212 -9.70 12.38 -20.20
N LEU A 213 -8.43 12.72 -20.43
CA LEU A 213 -7.36 11.73 -20.52
C LEU A 213 -7.15 11.02 -19.18
N GLY A 214 -7.16 11.77 -18.09
CA GLY A 214 -7.02 11.22 -16.72
C GLY A 214 -8.17 10.27 -16.36
N LYS A 215 -9.41 10.63 -16.69
CA LYS A 215 -10.59 9.76 -16.50
C LYS A 215 -10.47 8.46 -17.29
N LYS A 216 -10.08 8.54 -18.56
CA LYS A 216 -9.87 7.37 -19.41
C LYS A 216 -8.76 6.48 -18.88
N ALA A 217 -7.63 7.05 -18.47
CA ALA A 217 -6.51 6.33 -17.91
C ALA A 217 -6.86 5.65 -16.58
N ALA A 218 -7.53 6.37 -15.67
CA ALA A 218 -7.97 5.82 -14.38
C ALA A 218 -9.00 4.67 -14.54
N ALA A 219 -9.91 4.78 -15.51
CA ALA A 219 -10.89 3.74 -15.80
C ALA A 219 -10.23 2.46 -16.38
N ALA A 220 -9.13 2.62 -17.12
CA ALA A 220 -8.37 1.50 -17.70
C ALA A 220 -7.33 0.90 -16.73
N PHE A 221 -7.07 1.54 -15.60
CA PHE A 221 -6.01 1.13 -14.67
C PHE A 221 -6.33 -0.17 -13.96
N GLY A 222 -5.47 -1.17 -14.15
CA GLY A 222 -5.54 -2.45 -13.44
C GLY A 222 -4.74 -2.42 -12.16
N THR A 223 -5.40 -2.30 -11.01
CA THR A 223 -4.73 -2.20 -9.69
C THR A 223 -3.79 -3.38 -9.40
N PHE A 224 -4.11 -4.57 -9.91
CA PHE A 224 -3.30 -5.79 -9.78
C PHE A 224 -2.63 -6.21 -11.08
N SER A 225 -2.70 -5.38 -12.10
CA SER A 225 -2.01 -5.61 -13.37
C SER A 225 -0.53 -5.24 -13.24
N PRO A 226 0.40 -6.17 -13.47
CA PRO A 226 1.82 -5.83 -13.53
C PRO A 226 2.14 -4.81 -14.63
N LYS A 227 1.30 -4.73 -15.67
CA LYS A 227 1.43 -3.74 -16.73
C LYS A 227 1.19 -2.32 -16.20
N ASP A 228 0.16 -2.16 -15.37
CA ASP A 228 -0.31 -0.82 -14.96
C ASP A 228 0.25 -0.41 -13.60
N ASN A 229 0.30 -1.34 -12.63
CA ASN A 229 0.73 -1.05 -11.27
C ASN A 229 2.21 -1.45 -11.06
N PRO A 230 3.12 -0.47 -10.90
CA PRO A 230 4.55 -0.72 -10.74
C PRO A 230 4.88 -1.59 -9.52
N ARG A 231 4.08 -1.51 -8.45
CA ARG A 231 4.30 -2.32 -7.24
C ARG A 231 4.24 -3.82 -7.52
N MET A 232 3.44 -4.25 -8.50
CA MET A 232 3.34 -5.66 -8.91
C MET A 232 4.63 -6.15 -9.58
N ARG A 233 5.51 -5.23 -10.00
CA ARG A 233 6.84 -5.50 -10.56
C ARG A 233 7.97 -5.09 -9.62
N CYS A 234 7.70 -4.93 -8.33
CA CYS A 234 8.69 -4.46 -7.35
C CYS A 234 9.27 -3.07 -7.64
N GLU A 235 8.51 -2.23 -8.32
CA GLU A 235 8.90 -0.86 -8.64
C GLU A 235 8.13 0.15 -7.77
N THR A 236 8.79 1.23 -7.41
CA THR A 236 8.19 2.37 -6.70
C THR A 236 7.06 2.97 -7.49
N THR A 237 5.96 3.31 -6.83
CA THR A 237 4.83 4.04 -7.42
C THR A 237 5.18 5.51 -7.55
N SER A 238 5.30 6.22 -6.44
CA SER A 238 5.67 7.62 -6.38
C SER A 238 6.17 8.04 -5.00
N ILE A 239 6.80 9.21 -4.93
CA ILE A 239 7.21 9.83 -3.66
C ILE A 239 6.02 10.18 -2.76
N VAL A 240 4.84 10.38 -3.34
CA VAL A 240 3.61 10.70 -2.61
C VAL A 240 2.99 9.45 -2.02
N PHE A 241 2.81 8.41 -2.83
CA PHE A 241 2.07 7.20 -2.47
C PHE A 241 2.87 6.30 -1.52
N ASP A 242 4.15 6.03 -1.85
CA ASP A 242 4.94 5.03 -1.11
C ASP A 242 5.44 5.53 0.25
N TRP A 243 5.19 6.81 0.59
CA TRP A 243 5.61 7.38 1.87
C TRP A 243 4.94 6.73 3.08
N THR A 244 3.63 6.47 2.99
CA THR A 244 2.85 5.89 4.11
C THR A 244 2.09 4.63 3.73
N PHE A 245 1.95 4.32 2.43
CA PHE A 245 1.16 3.19 1.99
C PHE A 245 1.76 1.86 2.49
N ASP A 246 0.92 1.02 3.08
CA ASP A 246 1.31 -0.23 3.77
C ASP A 246 2.28 -0.05 4.95
N GLY A 247 2.30 1.13 5.56
CA GLY A 247 3.00 1.36 6.82
C GLY A 247 4.51 1.12 6.81
N PRO A 248 5.27 1.61 5.81
CA PRO A 248 6.71 1.38 5.73
C PRO A 248 7.46 2.07 6.86
N VAL A 249 8.60 1.50 7.23
CA VAL A 249 9.61 2.24 7.99
C VAL A 249 10.52 2.94 7.00
N ASN A 250 10.47 4.26 6.98
CA ASN A 250 11.33 5.09 6.14
C ASN A 250 12.53 5.59 6.94
N ARG A 251 13.66 5.85 6.27
CA ARG A 251 14.84 6.46 6.89
C ARG A 251 15.11 7.82 6.26
N ILE A 252 15.35 8.82 7.09
CA ILE A 252 15.83 10.13 6.69
C ILE A 252 17.24 10.30 7.23
N THR A 253 18.17 10.69 6.35
CA THR A 253 19.53 11.10 6.71
C THR A 253 19.69 12.57 6.34
N GLN A 254 19.87 13.41 7.33
CA GLN A 254 19.98 14.85 7.14
C GLN A 254 21.42 15.30 7.24
N ASN A 255 22.00 15.70 6.12
CA ASN A 255 23.32 16.31 6.01
C ASN A 255 23.20 17.81 5.74
N ARG A 256 24.33 18.53 5.70
CA ARG A 256 24.37 19.96 5.41
C ARG A 256 23.81 20.30 4.03
N ASP A 257 24.25 19.56 3.01
CA ASP A 257 23.97 19.88 1.62
C ASP A 257 22.95 18.95 0.96
N ALA A 258 22.47 17.94 1.71
CA ALA A 258 21.50 16.98 1.22
C ALA A 258 20.69 16.34 2.34
N ILE A 259 19.41 16.07 2.05
CA ILE A 259 18.57 15.19 2.85
C ILE A 259 18.26 13.97 2.00
N VAL A 260 18.69 12.79 2.47
CA VAL A 260 18.46 11.52 1.80
C VAL A 260 17.25 10.85 2.44
N ILE A 261 16.26 10.51 1.64
CA ILE A 261 15.03 9.82 2.07
C ILE A 261 15.02 8.43 1.45
N GLN A 262 15.11 7.42 2.31
CA GLN A 262 15.01 6.01 1.93
C GLN A 262 13.62 5.51 2.31
N TYR A 263 12.85 5.09 1.31
CA TYR A 263 11.52 4.53 1.49
C TYR A 263 11.64 3.05 1.86
N GLY A 264 10.99 2.64 2.93
CA GLY A 264 11.06 1.27 3.41
C GLY A 264 10.39 0.27 2.48
N GLN A 265 9.46 0.76 1.66
CA GLN A 265 8.82 -0.06 0.67
C GLN A 265 9.62 -0.01 -0.64
N LEU A 266 9.90 -1.18 -1.22
CA LEU A 266 10.58 -1.35 -2.51
C LEU A 266 12.00 -0.75 -2.59
N GLY A 267 12.60 -0.33 -1.46
CA GLY A 267 13.98 0.11 -1.40
C GLY A 267 14.31 1.40 -2.17
N PHE A 268 13.32 2.22 -2.47
CA PHE A 268 13.50 3.46 -3.20
C PHE A 268 14.23 4.51 -2.36
N THR A 269 15.12 5.26 -2.99
CA THR A 269 15.88 6.35 -2.35
C THR A 269 15.84 7.59 -3.22
N ARG A 270 15.61 8.76 -2.61
CA ARG A 270 15.75 10.07 -3.25
C ARG A 270 16.63 11.00 -2.43
N THR A 271 17.24 11.94 -3.10
CA THR A 271 18.04 13.01 -2.50
C THR A 271 17.35 14.35 -2.71
N VAL A 272 17.18 15.08 -1.62
CA VAL A 272 16.78 16.49 -1.64
C VAL A 272 18.05 17.32 -1.54
N HIS A 273 18.37 18.07 -2.58
CA HIS A 273 19.53 18.94 -2.63
C HIS A 273 19.22 20.21 -1.83
N MET A 274 20.02 20.44 -0.80
CA MET A 274 19.91 21.63 0.04
C MET A 274 20.85 22.71 -0.47
N ASN A 275 20.56 23.96 -0.14
CA ASN A 275 21.40 25.12 -0.56
C ASN A 275 21.49 25.30 -2.07
N VAL A 276 20.43 24.91 -2.79
CA VAL A 276 20.28 25.04 -4.24
C VAL A 276 18.99 25.78 -4.53
N ASP A 277 19.09 26.92 -5.22
CA ASP A 277 17.94 27.79 -5.46
C ASP A 277 17.09 27.39 -6.68
N LYS A 278 17.67 26.64 -7.60
CA LYS A 278 17.04 26.30 -8.89
C LYS A 278 17.34 24.85 -9.29
N HIS A 279 16.39 24.23 -9.92
CA HIS A 279 16.62 22.96 -10.62
C HIS A 279 17.55 23.15 -11.81
N PRO A 280 18.38 22.15 -12.15
CA PRO A 280 19.22 22.20 -13.35
C PRO A 280 18.37 22.31 -14.60
N ALA A 281 18.88 22.95 -15.64
CA ALA A 281 18.17 23.11 -16.90
C ALA A 281 17.86 21.79 -17.62
N ALA A 282 18.70 20.77 -17.41
CA ALA A 282 18.50 19.41 -17.92
C ALA A 282 18.39 18.42 -16.75
N ILE A 283 17.25 17.76 -16.63
CA ILE A 283 16.99 16.75 -15.61
C ILE A 283 16.75 15.42 -16.30
N LYS A 284 17.50 14.40 -15.89
CA LYS A 284 17.17 13.02 -16.26
C LYS A 284 15.90 12.62 -15.51
N ALA A 285 14.82 12.40 -16.23
CA ALA A 285 13.53 12.02 -15.63
C ALA A 285 13.65 10.69 -14.87
N THR A 286 13.13 10.67 -13.63
CA THR A 286 13.09 9.47 -12.78
C THR A 286 11.73 9.40 -12.07
N ARG A 287 11.43 8.28 -11.43
CA ARG A 287 10.20 8.16 -10.60
C ARG A 287 10.23 9.08 -9.37
N GLY A 288 11.39 9.43 -8.89
CA GLY A 288 11.57 10.33 -7.74
C GLY A 288 11.73 11.80 -8.12
N GLY A 289 11.87 12.10 -9.40
CA GLY A 289 12.17 13.44 -9.87
C GLY A 289 13.55 13.93 -9.42
N HIS A 290 13.73 15.22 -9.48
CA HIS A 290 14.84 15.98 -8.91
C HIS A 290 14.29 16.91 -7.85
N SER A 291 14.75 16.78 -6.61
CA SER A 291 14.25 17.53 -5.45
C SER A 291 15.29 18.56 -4.98
N ILE A 292 14.83 19.79 -4.74
CA ILE A 292 15.59 20.81 -4.01
C ILE A 292 14.84 21.17 -2.74
N GLY A 293 15.56 21.55 -1.70
CA GLY A 293 14.95 21.82 -0.40
C GLY A 293 15.52 23.06 0.29
N ARG A 294 14.71 23.69 1.11
CA ARG A 294 15.10 24.79 1.98
C ARG A 294 14.30 24.76 3.27
N TRP A 295 14.90 25.29 4.32
CA TRP A 295 14.22 25.50 5.59
C TRP A 295 13.58 26.89 5.64
N GLU A 296 12.30 26.96 6.00
CA GLU A 296 11.58 28.21 6.27
C GLU A 296 10.82 28.06 7.59
N ASN A 297 11.18 28.84 8.61
CA ASN A 297 10.50 28.82 9.92
C ASN A 297 10.27 27.41 10.47
N ASP A 298 11.33 26.61 10.55
CA ASP A 298 11.28 25.21 11.02
C ASP A 298 10.48 24.23 10.12
N VAL A 299 10.07 24.65 8.94
CA VAL A 299 9.43 23.79 7.94
C VAL A 299 10.42 23.53 6.81
N LEU A 300 10.68 22.26 6.51
CA LEU A 300 11.42 21.87 5.31
C LEU A 300 10.45 21.92 4.12
N ILE A 301 10.71 22.80 3.18
CA ILE A 301 9.99 22.86 1.91
C ILE A 301 10.82 22.14 0.87
N VAL A 302 10.22 21.17 0.20
CA VAL A 302 10.84 20.39 -0.87
C VAL A 302 10.06 20.60 -2.15
N ASP A 303 10.75 21.06 -3.18
CA ASP A 303 10.25 21.25 -4.52
C ASP A 303 10.79 20.14 -5.43
N THR A 304 9.95 19.48 -6.21
CA THR A 304 10.34 18.32 -7.02
C THR A 304 9.71 18.38 -8.40
N VAL A 305 10.55 18.30 -9.43
CA VAL A 305 10.21 18.26 -10.85
C VAL A 305 10.99 17.15 -11.56
N GLY A 306 10.81 16.98 -12.88
CA GLY A 306 11.57 16.02 -13.66
C GLY A 306 11.17 14.57 -13.40
N PHE A 307 9.89 14.32 -13.20
CA PHE A 307 9.35 12.98 -13.05
C PHE A 307 9.27 12.24 -14.38
N ALA A 308 9.57 10.96 -14.36
CA ALA A 308 9.19 10.07 -15.46
C ALA A 308 7.66 9.83 -15.42
N PRO A 309 7.01 9.70 -16.58
CA PRO A 309 5.61 9.30 -16.64
C PRO A 309 5.35 8.00 -15.88
N GLY A 310 4.27 7.96 -15.11
CA GLY A 310 3.99 6.83 -14.24
C GLY A 310 2.67 6.92 -13.49
N VAL A 311 2.68 6.49 -12.25
CA VAL A 311 1.51 6.48 -11.36
C VAL A 311 1.79 7.40 -10.17
N LEU A 312 0.98 8.44 -10.00
CA LEU A 312 1.05 9.31 -8.82
C LEU A 312 0.46 8.61 -7.59
N SER A 313 -0.73 8.08 -7.75
CA SER A 313 -1.43 7.31 -6.71
C SER A 313 -2.56 6.52 -7.40
N PRO A 314 -2.55 5.19 -7.36
CA PRO A 314 -3.54 4.38 -8.08
C PRO A 314 -4.99 4.82 -7.85
N PRO A 315 -5.80 5.05 -8.87
CA PRO A 315 -5.53 4.89 -10.30
C PRO A 315 -5.05 6.17 -11.03
N VAL A 316 -4.62 7.21 -10.30
CA VAL A 316 -4.20 8.50 -10.89
C VAL A 316 -2.79 8.38 -11.44
N LEU A 317 -2.62 8.66 -12.73
CA LEU A 317 -1.33 8.68 -13.40
C LEU A 317 -0.66 10.05 -13.30
N ASN A 318 0.61 10.09 -13.65
CA ASN A 318 1.36 11.31 -13.86
C ASN A 318 2.09 11.32 -15.21
N SER A 319 2.29 12.51 -15.73
CA SER A 319 3.13 12.79 -16.91
C SER A 319 4.52 13.29 -16.49
N ASP A 320 5.33 13.70 -17.46
CA ASP A 320 6.59 14.41 -17.27
C ASP A 320 6.41 15.87 -16.81
N LYS A 321 5.16 16.35 -16.77
CA LYS A 321 4.80 17.69 -16.28
C LYS A 321 4.45 17.71 -14.80
N LEU A 322 4.53 16.55 -14.13
CA LEU A 322 4.26 16.47 -12.70
C LEU A 322 5.22 17.40 -11.94
N HIS A 323 4.64 18.22 -11.07
CA HIS A 323 5.33 19.06 -10.11
C HIS A 323 4.78 18.75 -8.71
N VAL A 324 5.65 18.51 -7.75
CA VAL A 324 5.25 18.18 -6.36
C VAL A 324 5.97 19.10 -5.40
N VAL A 325 5.22 19.77 -4.53
CA VAL A 325 5.74 20.52 -3.39
C VAL A 325 5.34 19.80 -2.10
N GLU A 326 6.33 19.51 -1.26
CA GLU A 326 6.12 18.90 0.04
C GLU A 326 6.61 19.85 1.16
N LYS A 327 5.92 19.83 2.29
CA LYS A 327 6.30 20.59 3.50
C LYS A 327 6.37 19.62 4.67
N PHE A 328 7.54 19.52 5.28
CA PHE A 328 7.77 18.67 6.44
C PHE A 328 7.90 19.53 7.70
N SER A 329 7.13 19.23 8.72
CA SER A 329 7.12 19.91 10.01
C SER A 329 7.24 18.90 11.14
N LEU A 330 8.23 19.08 12.02
CA LEU A 330 8.45 18.25 13.20
C LEU A 330 7.84 18.92 14.42
N ASP A 331 6.92 18.23 15.10
CA ASP A 331 6.51 18.63 16.45
C ASP A 331 7.59 18.21 17.46
N PRO A 332 8.28 19.15 18.10
CA PRO A 332 9.38 18.83 19.01
C PRO A 332 8.93 18.16 20.32
N LYS A 333 7.64 18.22 20.67
CA LYS A 333 7.09 17.62 21.89
C LYS A 333 6.69 16.17 21.69
N THR A 334 6.03 15.88 20.57
CA THR A 334 5.51 14.55 20.26
C THR A 334 6.45 13.76 19.38
N MET A 335 7.43 14.41 18.75
CA MET A 335 8.30 13.83 17.72
C MET A 335 7.50 13.23 16.57
N VAL A 336 6.38 13.84 16.22
CA VAL A 336 5.60 13.53 15.04
C VAL A 336 6.06 14.39 13.88
N LEU A 337 6.43 13.78 12.78
CA LEU A 337 6.78 14.43 11.52
C LEU A 337 5.57 14.43 10.59
N THR A 338 5.00 15.63 10.40
CA THR A 338 3.89 15.84 9.47
C THR A 338 4.43 16.23 8.10
N ARG A 339 3.92 15.61 7.05
CA ARG A 339 4.13 16.04 5.68
C ARG A 339 2.79 16.51 5.09
N SER A 340 2.74 17.73 4.58
CA SER A 340 1.72 18.14 3.61
C SER A 340 2.32 18.17 2.22
N TYR A 341 1.52 17.87 1.22
CA TYR A 341 1.97 17.86 -0.18
C TYR A 341 0.89 18.39 -1.11
N SER A 342 1.35 18.95 -2.22
CA SER A 342 0.54 19.40 -3.34
C SER A 342 1.23 18.97 -4.63
N ALA A 343 0.49 18.31 -5.52
CA ALA A 343 0.95 17.88 -6.81
C ALA A 343 0.08 18.50 -7.91
N GLU A 344 0.71 18.92 -8.99
CA GLU A 344 0.08 19.48 -10.20
C GLU A 344 0.56 18.69 -11.42
N ASP A 345 -0.38 18.32 -12.27
CA ASP A 345 -0.09 17.67 -13.56
C ASP A 345 -1.21 18.01 -14.56
N PRO A 346 -1.03 19.04 -15.39
CA PRO A 346 -2.09 19.53 -16.28
C PRO A 346 -2.50 18.53 -17.37
N VAL A 347 -1.74 17.45 -17.56
CA VAL A 347 -2.06 16.38 -18.49
C VAL A 347 -3.15 15.46 -17.95
N TYR A 348 -3.05 15.10 -16.68
CA TYR A 348 -3.95 14.09 -16.08
C TYR A 348 -5.01 14.67 -15.15
N PHE A 349 -4.77 15.85 -14.56
CA PHE A 349 -5.75 16.49 -13.66
C PHE A 349 -5.62 18.01 -13.63
N ASN A 350 -6.74 18.67 -13.32
CA ASN A 350 -6.82 20.10 -13.05
C ASN A 350 -6.83 20.35 -11.54
N GLY A 351 -6.30 21.49 -11.09
CA GLY A 351 -6.16 21.82 -9.70
C GLY A 351 -5.03 21.05 -9.02
N GLN A 352 -5.09 20.93 -7.70
CA GLN A 352 -4.05 20.34 -6.90
C GLN A 352 -4.48 19.01 -6.32
N TYR A 353 -3.70 17.95 -6.57
CA TYR A 353 -3.77 16.70 -5.83
C TYR A 353 -3.01 16.90 -4.53
N ALA A 354 -3.72 17.22 -3.44
CA ALA A 354 -3.12 17.61 -2.17
C ALA A 354 -3.54 16.70 -1.03
N GLY A 355 -2.68 16.61 -0.03
CA GLY A 355 -2.96 15.84 1.18
C GLY A 355 -1.97 16.11 2.29
N SER A 356 -2.23 15.49 3.42
CA SER A 356 -1.33 15.50 4.57
C SER A 356 -1.29 14.11 5.18
N ASP A 357 -0.13 13.74 5.68
CA ASP A 357 0.10 12.53 6.44
C ASP A 357 1.08 12.80 7.60
N ALA A 358 1.04 11.94 8.59
CA ALA A 358 1.90 12.03 9.75
C ALA A 358 2.60 10.70 9.99
N ILE A 359 3.87 10.77 10.38
CA ILE A 359 4.68 9.65 10.78
C ILE A 359 5.32 9.95 12.13
N GLN A 360 5.56 8.92 12.88
CA GLN A 360 6.23 8.99 14.19
C GLN A 360 7.57 8.28 14.15
N VAL A 361 8.35 8.41 15.21
CA VAL A 361 9.56 7.62 15.38
C VAL A 361 9.21 6.15 15.22
N ALA A 362 9.95 5.44 14.38
CA ALA A 362 9.62 4.07 14.04
C ALA A 362 9.75 3.12 15.23
N ASP A 363 8.86 2.15 15.26
CA ASP A 363 8.83 1.03 16.22
C ASP A 363 9.87 -0.06 15.92
N LEU A 364 10.36 -0.09 14.68
CA LEU A 364 11.42 -0.99 14.21
C LEU A 364 12.46 -0.19 13.44
N PRO A 365 13.73 -0.64 13.40
CA PRO A 365 14.74 -0.02 12.56
C PRO A 365 14.40 -0.19 11.08
N TYR A 366 14.80 0.80 10.28
CA TYR A 366 14.70 0.73 8.83
C TYR A 366 15.41 -0.52 8.31
N LYS A 367 14.69 -1.26 7.51
CA LYS A 367 15.21 -2.40 6.76
C LYS A 367 14.38 -2.51 5.48
N PRO A 368 15.00 -2.46 4.29
CA PRO A 368 14.29 -2.70 3.04
C PRO A 368 13.62 -4.07 3.08
N ASP A 369 12.35 -4.12 2.73
CA ASP A 369 11.64 -5.40 2.62
C ASP A 369 12.01 -6.08 1.31
N PRO A 370 12.21 -7.40 1.32
CA PRO A 370 12.38 -8.14 0.09
C PRO A 370 11.11 -8.02 -0.75
N CYS A 371 11.28 -7.84 -2.04
CA CYS A 371 10.18 -7.84 -2.99
C CYS A 371 10.31 -9.04 -3.93
N LYS A 372 9.19 -9.63 -4.25
CA LYS A 372 9.09 -10.69 -5.25
C LYS A 372 7.96 -10.31 -6.20
N GLU A 373 8.28 -10.21 -7.47
CA GLU A 373 7.27 -10.02 -8.49
C GLU A 373 6.21 -11.11 -8.35
N LEU A 374 4.97 -10.68 -8.24
CA LEU A 374 3.86 -11.62 -8.28
C LEU A 374 3.78 -12.11 -9.73
N GLY A 375 4.14 -13.36 -9.96
CA GLY A 375 3.82 -14.05 -11.20
C GLY A 375 2.30 -14.09 -11.32
N PHE A 376 1.73 -13.05 -11.87
CA PHE A 376 0.28 -12.90 -12.01
C PHE A 376 -0.17 -13.87 -13.08
N VAL A 377 -0.79 -14.94 -12.67
CA VAL A 377 -1.67 -15.69 -13.55
C VAL A 377 -2.93 -14.85 -13.69
N ASP A 378 -3.16 -14.29 -14.86
CA ASP A 378 -4.43 -13.64 -15.19
C ASP A 378 -5.52 -14.72 -15.25
N TYR A 379 -6.07 -15.03 -14.10
CA TYR A 379 -7.12 -16.05 -13.95
C TYR A 379 -8.38 -15.74 -14.78
N SER A 380 -8.57 -14.50 -15.23
CA SER A 380 -9.65 -14.16 -16.15
C SER A 380 -9.52 -14.88 -17.50
N LYS A 381 -8.28 -15.30 -17.85
CA LYS A 381 -7.98 -16.03 -19.08
C LYS A 381 -7.87 -17.55 -18.90
N GLU A 382 -7.66 -18.05 -17.68
CA GLU A 382 -7.62 -19.50 -17.44
C GLU A 382 -9.00 -20.18 -17.60
N GLY A 383 -10.08 -19.49 -17.27
CA GLY A 383 -11.45 -19.95 -17.53
C GLY A 383 -11.76 -20.13 -19.02
N GLN A 384 -10.98 -19.53 -19.91
CA GLN A 384 -11.13 -19.63 -21.38
C GLN A 384 -10.26 -20.75 -22.00
N ARG A 385 -9.27 -21.28 -21.26
CA ARG A 385 -8.38 -22.36 -21.75
C ARG A 385 -8.88 -23.77 -21.49
N LYS A 386 -9.99 -23.92 -20.77
CA LYS A 386 -10.61 -25.23 -20.47
C LYS A 386 -12.03 -25.37 -21.05
N LYS A 387 -12.23 -24.94 -22.30
CA LYS A 387 -13.37 -25.35 -23.11
C LYS A 387 -12.89 -26.03 -24.39
#